data_23019d440b9ec6f7fb306df8eacf15d4
#
_entry.id   23019d440b9ec6f7fb306df8eacf15d4
#
_cell.length_a   1.000
_cell.length_b   1.000
_cell.length_c   1.000
_cell.angle_alpha   90.00
_cell.angle_beta   90.00
_cell.angle_gamma   90.00
#
_symmetry.space_group_name_H-M   'P 1'
#
loop_
_entity.id
_entity.type
_entity.pdbx_description
1 polymer ?
#
loop_
_entity_poly.entity_id
_entity_poly.type
_entity_poly.pdbx_seq_one_letter_code
_entity_poly.pdbx_strand_id
1 'polypeptide(L)'
;MMHNGSARKIKPAPPCSFVVFGASGDLTHRLLVPALYNLAAEGLLPEAFALIGVARTEMSNEAFREDLRKALHEFATRKVDEKVADRLLKCISYVDGAGDDEETYKKLGAELERVEKARGTEGNRLFYMATPPSAFRPIACALGRAGLAREENGAWRRLIVEKPFGTDLESARALNRDLLKVLNENQIYRIDHYLGKETVQNIMVLRFANGLFEPIWNRQHIDHVQITVAESLTVGRRGRFYDSTGALRDMVPNHLFQLLSLIAMEPPARFDARAVRSEKAEVLEAVQVLTEAEALRDSVRGQYTEGRIAEKPVEEYRKTKDVRPDSTIETYAALKLTIDNWRWAGVPFFLRTGKALESRRTEVAIKFKQAPFAMFRETPIERLAQNFLVLGVQPEEHISLQFNAKIPGPSIAIGGVDMTFRYEDYFDDAPSTGYETLIYDCMIGDAILFQRADGVEAGWRIVQPFLDAWKEKGGDGLAFYKAGSSGPAEAENLIKNNGRAWRTLVNGE
;
A
#
# COMPACT_ATOMS: atom_id res chain seq x y z
N MET A 1 10.15 -11.63 30.23
CA MET A 1 10.93 -10.42 30.62
C MET A 1 11.06 -9.58 29.35
N MET A 2 10.26 -8.53 29.26
CA MET A 2 10.40 -7.55 28.17
C MET A 2 11.70 -6.80 28.38
N HIS A 3 12.64 -6.91 27.47
CA HIS A 3 13.70 -5.91 27.35
C HIS A 3 13.07 -4.66 26.74
N ASN A 4 12.65 -3.72 27.59
CA ASN A 4 12.37 -2.36 27.18
C ASN A 4 13.68 -1.77 26.64
N GLY A 5 13.92 -1.96 25.33
CA GLY A 5 14.82 -1.07 24.63
C GLY A 5 14.28 0.34 24.85
N SER A 6 15.08 1.24 25.39
CA SER A 6 14.69 2.64 25.57
C SER A 6 14.29 3.22 24.21
N ALA A 7 12.99 3.20 23.91
CA ALA A 7 12.47 3.82 22.70
C ALA A 7 12.90 5.29 22.74
N ARG A 8 13.70 5.71 21.77
CA ARG A 8 14.13 7.10 21.65
C ARG A 8 12.86 7.92 21.53
N LYS A 9 12.63 8.83 22.49
CA LYS A 9 11.42 9.66 22.51
C LYS A 9 11.31 10.37 21.15
N ILE A 10 10.28 10.04 20.38
CA ILE A 10 10.01 10.65 19.08
C ILE A 10 9.81 12.15 19.31
N LYS A 11 10.45 12.98 18.48
CA LYS A 11 10.37 14.45 18.60
C LYS A 11 9.21 14.96 17.74
N PRO A 12 8.57 16.07 18.10
CA PRO A 12 7.66 16.75 17.19
C PRO A 12 8.30 17.04 15.84
N ALA A 13 7.50 17.03 14.77
CA ALA A 13 7.96 17.44 13.44
C ALA A 13 8.42 18.92 13.45
N PRO A 14 9.24 19.34 12.49
CA PRO A 14 9.64 20.74 12.37
C PRO A 14 8.45 21.64 11.98
N PRO A 15 8.49 22.95 12.31
CA PRO A 15 7.49 23.92 11.90
C PRO A 15 7.15 23.83 10.43
N CYS A 16 5.85 23.83 10.07
CA CYS A 16 5.44 23.82 8.65
C CYS A 16 3.99 24.26 8.43
N SER A 17 3.70 24.66 7.20
CA SER A 17 2.37 24.84 6.65
C SER A 17 2.00 23.57 5.82
N PHE A 18 0.87 22.95 6.12
CA PHE A 18 0.34 21.79 5.43
C PHE A 18 -0.83 22.20 4.54
N VAL A 19 -0.67 22.13 3.23
CA VAL A 19 -1.68 22.53 2.24
C VAL A 19 -2.34 21.28 1.66
N VAL A 20 -3.66 21.18 1.74
CA VAL A 20 -4.42 20.02 1.22
C VAL A 20 -5.26 20.48 0.03
N PHE A 21 -4.91 20.05 -1.18
CA PHE A 21 -5.77 20.18 -2.36
C PHE A 21 -6.84 19.08 -2.34
N GLY A 22 -8.10 19.45 -2.55
CA GLY A 22 -9.24 18.55 -2.39
C GLY A 22 -9.73 18.46 -0.95
N ALA A 23 -9.58 19.55 -0.20
CA ALA A 23 -9.85 19.63 1.22
C ALA A 23 -11.30 19.30 1.64
N SER A 24 -12.28 19.47 0.76
CA SER A 24 -13.68 19.08 0.98
C SER A 24 -14.00 17.63 0.56
N GLY A 25 -12.97 16.82 0.24
CA GLY A 25 -13.14 15.45 -0.23
C GLY A 25 -13.14 14.40 0.87
N ASP A 26 -13.64 13.20 0.53
CA ASP A 26 -13.77 12.04 1.43
C ASP A 26 -12.44 11.63 2.09
N LEU A 27 -11.32 11.66 1.35
CA LEU A 27 -9.99 11.32 1.88
C LEU A 27 -9.59 12.26 3.02
N THR A 28 -9.81 13.56 2.85
CA THR A 28 -9.49 14.57 3.87
C THR A 28 -10.28 14.34 5.14
N HIS A 29 -11.59 14.12 5.02
CA HIS A 29 -12.48 13.91 6.17
C HIS A 29 -12.22 12.60 6.90
N ARG A 30 -12.08 11.50 6.17
CA ARG A 30 -12.04 10.16 6.76
C ARG A 30 -10.67 9.71 7.22
N LEU A 31 -9.60 10.25 6.63
CA LEU A 31 -8.25 9.75 6.87
C LEU A 31 -7.27 10.85 7.26
N LEU A 32 -7.16 11.97 6.51
CA LEU A 32 -6.10 12.95 6.76
C LEU A 32 -6.34 13.75 8.05
N VAL A 33 -7.57 14.22 8.28
CA VAL A 33 -7.89 15.00 9.49
C VAL A 33 -7.83 14.13 10.75
N PRO A 34 -8.37 12.89 10.76
CA PRO A 34 -8.12 11.95 11.86
C PRO A 34 -6.64 11.64 12.11
N ALA A 35 -5.84 11.45 11.05
CA ALA A 35 -4.40 11.24 11.20
C ALA A 35 -3.67 12.44 11.81
N LEU A 36 -3.97 13.65 11.35
CA LEU A 36 -3.43 14.89 11.93
C LEU A 36 -3.86 15.08 13.39
N TYR A 37 -5.11 14.70 13.71
CA TYR A 37 -5.58 14.71 15.09
C TYR A 37 -4.79 13.71 15.96
N ASN A 38 -4.55 12.50 15.47
CA ASN A 38 -3.76 11.50 16.18
C ASN A 38 -2.33 12.00 16.43
N LEU A 39 -1.67 12.58 15.43
CA LEU A 39 -0.35 13.21 15.57
C LEU A 39 -0.37 14.37 16.59
N ALA A 40 -1.44 15.16 16.60
CA ALA A 40 -1.60 16.25 17.58
C ALA A 40 -1.77 15.72 19.01
N ALA A 41 -2.56 14.66 19.18
CA ALA A 41 -2.80 14.01 20.47
C ALA A 41 -1.54 13.37 21.06
N GLU A 42 -0.66 12.84 20.18
CA GLU A 42 0.63 12.25 20.56
C GLU A 42 1.75 13.30 20.73
N GLY A 43 1.46 14.58 20.44
CA GLY A 43 2.46 15.65 20.53
C GLY A 43 3.52 15.59 19.42
N LEU A 44 3.21 14.95 18.30
CA LEU A 44 4.10 14.80 17.13
C LEU A 44 3.92 15.92 16.10
N LEU A 45 2.76 16.59 16.06
CA LEU A 45 2.60 17.81 15.27
C LEU A 45 3.43 18.95 15.90
N PRO A 46 4.07 19.80 15.08
CA PRO A 46 4.80 20.96 15.62
C PRO A 46 3.84 21.97 16.25
N GLU A 47 4.33 22.72 17.21
CA GLU A 47 3.58 23.80 17.84
C GLU A 47 3.28 24.92 16.82
N ALA A 48 4.27 25.24 15.99
CA ALA A 48 4.15 26.16 14.84
C ALA A 48 3.65 25.40 13.59
N PHE A 49 2.34 25.13 13.57
CA PHE A 49 1.66 24.39 12.50
C PHE A 49 0.49 25.19 11.92
N ALA A 50 0.29 25.10 10.62
CA ALA A 50 -0.89 25.59 9.92
C ALA A 50 -1.40 24.54 8.91
N LEU A 51 -2.72 24.36 8.84
CA LEU A 51 -3.38 23.57 7.78
C LEU A 51 -4.18 24.54 6.90
N ILE A 52 -3.94 24.47 5.59
CA ILE A 52 -4.67 25.25 4.60
C ILE A 52 -5.42 24.30 3.67
N GLY A 53 -6.74 24.29 3.76
CA GLY A 53 -7.57 23.54 2.81
C GLY A 53 -7.76 24.32 1.52
N VAL A 54 -7.63 23.66 0.37
CA VAL A 54 -7.91 24.23 -0.95
C VAL A 54 -8.93 23.36 -1.67
N ALA A 55 -10.10 23.91 -2.03
CA ALA A 55 -11.09 23.21 -2.83
C ALA A 55 -12.02 24.18 -3.56
N ARG A 56 -12.81 23.66 -4.51
CA ARG A 56 -13.71 24.46 -5.37
C ARG A 56 -14.96 24.98 -4.68
N THR A 57 -15.33 24.35 -3.57
CA THR A 57 -16.53 24.75 -2.82
C THR A 57 -16.25 26.08 -2.10
N GLU A 58 -17.08 27.08 -2.32
CA GLU A 58 -17.01 28.32 -1.53
C GLU A 58 -17.40 28.06 -0.08
N MET A 59 -16.53 28.43 0.85
CA MET A 59 -16.72 28.15 2.27
C MET A 59 -15.91 29.14 3.12
N SER A 60 -16.46 29.61 4.23
CA SER A 60 -15.68 30.39 5.20
C SER A 60 -14.75 29.50 6.03
N ASN A 61 -13.73 30.09 6.66
CA ASN A 61 -12.84 29.37 7.57
C ASN A 61 -13.62 28.69 8.71
N GLU A 62 -14.65 29.36 9.23
CA GLU A 62 -15.49 28.86 10.32
C GLU A 62 -16.32 27.66 9.86
N ALA A 63 -16.93 27.76 8.69
CA ALA A 63 -17.72 26.65 8.11
C ALA A 63 -16.83 25.43 7.83
N PHE A 64 -15.64 25.63 7.30
CA PHE A 64 -14.68 24.55 7.05
C PHE A 64 -14.20 23.89 8.36
N ARG A 65 -13.88 24.67 9.39
CA ARG A 65 -13.51 24.12 10.71
C ARG A 65 -14.63 23.29 11.33
N GLU A 66 -15.88 23.76 11.20
CA GLU A 66 -17.03 23.04 11.73
C GLU A 66 -17.28 21.73 10.95
N ASP A 67 -17.10 21.75 9.64
CA ASP A 67 -17.19 20.56 8.79
C ASP A 67 -16.11 19.51 9.19
N LEU A 68 -14.88 19.94 9.41
CA LEU A 68 -13.80 19.06 9.88
C LEU A 68 -13.98 18.59 11.33
N ARG A 69 -14.63 19.38 12.20
CA ARG A 69 -15.01 18.95 13.56
C ARG A 69 -15.98 17.76 13.49
N LYS A 70 -17.00 17.85 12.64
CA LYS A 70 -17.94 16.75 12.41
C LYS A 70 -17.23 15.51 11.90
N ALA A 71 -16.33 15.68 10.94
CA ALA A 71 -15.53 14.59 10.40
C ALA A 71 -14.67 13.92 11.49
N LEU A 72 -14.04 14.68 12.39
CA LEU A 72 -13.30 14.12 13.52
C LEU A 72 -14.20 13.26 14.43
N HIS A 73 -15.40 13.73 14.78
CA HIS A 73 -16.31 12.95 15.61
C HIS A 73 -16.84 11.67 14.92
N GLU A 74 -16.94 11.69 13.60
CA GLU A 74 -17.42 10.54 12.83
C GLU A 74 -16.32 9.51 12.54
N PHE A 75 -15.09 9.95 12.24
CA PHE A 75 -14.05 9.09 11.68
C PHE A 75 -12.79 8.97 12.56
N ALA A 76 -12.70 9.64 13.71
CA ALA A 76 -11.54 9.47 14.58
C ALA A 76 -11.39 8.01 15.03
N THR A 77 -10.18 7.51 14.99
CA THR A 77 -9.85 6.13 15.41
C THR A 77 -9.78 5.97 16.93
N ARG A 78 -9.76 7.09 17.66
CA ARG A 78 -9.73 7.16 19.13
C ARG A 78 -10.75 8.17 19.64
N LYS A 79 -11.06 8.12 20.93
CA LYS A 79 -11.94 9.12 21.57
C LYS A 79 -11.39 10.53 21.39
N VAL A 80 -12.21 11.43 20.89
CA VAL A 80 -11.80 12.83 20.65
C VAL A 80 -11.67 13.57 21.99
N ASP A 81 -10.50 14.17 22.24
CA ASP A 81 -10.26 15.16 23.26
C ASP A 81 -10.53 16.55 22.66
N GLU A 82 -11.55 17.24 23.17
CA GLU A 82 -11.96 18.54 22.64
C GLU A 82 -10.88 19.61 22.72
N LYS A 83 -9.99 19.55 23.72
CA LYS A 83 -8.90 20.52 23.85
C LYS A 83 -7.87 20.33 22.73
N VAL A 84 -7.57 19.09 22.36
CA VAL A 84 -6.69 18.77 21.24
C VAL A 84 -7.34 19.14 19.93
N ALA A 85 -8.63 18.79 19.74
CA ALA A 85 -9.40 19.13 18.55
C ALA A 85 -9.49 20.64 18.34
N ASP A 86 -9.82 21.41 19.39
CA ASP A 86 -9.88 22.86 19.34
C ASP A 86 -8.54 23.50 18.96
N ARG A 87 -7.45 22.99 19.53
CA ARG A 87 -6.09 23.47 19.21
C ARG A 87 -5.76 23.21 17.75
N LEU A 88 -6.05 22.01 17.22
CA LEU A 88 -5.84 21.66 15.82
C LEU A 88 -6.70 22.54 14.91
N LEU A 89 -8.02 22.63 15.17
CA LEU A 89 -8.95 23.38 14.34
C LEU A 89 -8.66 24.88 14.27
N LYS A 90 -8.12 25.48 15.34
CA LYS A 90 -7.63 26.87 15.34
C LYS A 90 -6.47 27.12 14.39
N CYS A 91 -5.75 26.07 13.97
CA CYS A 91 -4.64 26.16 13.02
C CYS A 91 -5.10 26.05 11.56
N ILE A 92 -6.39 25.88 11.30
CA ILE A 92 -6.95 25.60 9.99
C ILE A 92 -7.49 26.86 9.33
N SER A 93 -7.18 27.04 8.07
CA SER A 93 -7.78 28.04 7.17
C SER A 93 -8.18 27.39 5.85
N TYR A 94 -8.93 28.14 5.02
CA TYR A 94 -9.49 27.63 3.79
C TYR A 94 -9.32 28.67 2.67
N VAL A 95 -9.00 28.17 1.48
CA VAL A 95 -8.91 28.94 0.23
C VAL A 95 -9.84 28.30 -0.79
N ASP A 96 -10.84 29.04 -1.22
CA ASP A 96 -11.73 28.63 -2.30
C ASP A 96 -11.05 28.81 -3.66
N GLY A 97 -11.20 27.79 -4.53
CA GLY A 97 -10.71 27.90 -5.90
C GLY A 97 -10.44 26.55 -6.57
N ALA A 98 -10.26 26.59 -7.88
CA ALA A 98 -9.94 25.43 -8.69
C ALA A 98 -8.42 25.18 -8.73
N GLY A 99 -8.02 23.90 -8.82
CA GLY A 99 -6.60 23.49 -8.81
C GLY A 99 -5.80 23.90 -10.07
N ASP A 100 -6.45 24.42 -11.09
CA ASP A 100 -5.85 24.92 -12.35
C ASP A 100 -6.00 26.44 -12.54
N ASP A 101 -6.72 27.12 -11.64
CA ASP A 101 -6.96 28.56 -11.70
C ASP A 101 -5.83 29.36 -11.03
N GLU A 102 -5.23 30.30 -11.77
CA GLU A 102 -4.11 31.12 -11.32
C GLU A 102 -4.47 32.00 -10.10
N GLU A 103 -5.71 32.51 -10.02
CA GLU A 103 -6.16 33.35 -8.91
C GLU A 103 -6.18 32.56 -7.60
N THR A 104 -6.48 31.28 -7.66
CA THR A 104 -6.41 30.37 -6.50
C THR A 104 -4.99 30.34 -5.90
N TYR A 105 -3.95 30.34 -6.75
CA TYR A 105 -2.56 30.29 -6.26
C TYR A 105 -2.07 31.65 -5.74
N LYS A 106 -2.61 32.76 -6.23
CA LYS A 106 -2.38 34.10 -5.63
C LYS A 106 -2.98 34.18 -4.23
N LYS A 107 -4.25 33.74 -4.07
CA LYS A 107 -4.90 33.65 -2.76
C LYS A 107 -4.12 32.72 -1.82
N LEU A 108 -3.70 31.55 -2.30
CA LEU A 108 -2.92 30.58 -1.52
C LEU A 108 -1.57 31.17 -1.10
N GLY A 109 -0.88 31.87 -1.98
CA GLY A 109 0.39 32.53 -1.67
C GLY A 109 0.23 33.57 -0.55
N ALA A 110 -0.78 34.43 -0.65
CA ALA A 110 -1.10 35.43 0.37
C ALA A 110 -1.47 34.77 1.72
N GLU A 111 -2.24 33.68 1.69
CA GLU A 111 -2.61 32.93 2.90
C GLU A 111 -1.41 32.26 3.55
N LEU A 112 -0.50 31.66 2.74
CA LEU A 112 0.75 31.07 3.24
C LEU A 112 1.60 32.13 3.94
N GLU A 113 1.80 33.31 3.35
CA GLU A 113 2.54 34.40 3.99
C GLU A 113 1.87 34.87 5.31
N ARG A 114 0.54 34.93 5.33
CA ARG A 114 -0.23 35.29 6.51
C ARG A 114 -0.01 34.31 7.66
N VAL A 115 -0.13 32.99 7.37
CA VAL A 115 0.03 31.96 8.43
C VAL A 115 1.49 31.81 8.84
N GLU A 116 2.45 31.96 7.94
CA GLU A 116 3.87 31.95 8.26
C GLU A 116 4.22 33.02 9.30
N LYS A 117 3.75 34.28 9.08
CA LYS A 117 3.94 35.39 10.04
C LYS A 117 3.21 35.16 11.35
N ALA A 118 1.99 34.62 11.30
CA ALA A 118 1.15 34.47 12.49
C ALA A 118 1.56 33.29 13.38
N ARG A 119 2.17 32.24 12.80
CA ARG A 119 2.44 30.97 13.49
C ARG A 119 3.92 30.57 13.55
N GLY A 120 4.77 31.19 12.76
CA GLY A 120 6.20 30.87 12.73
C GLY A 120 6.51 29.52 12.06
N THR A 121 5.86 29.21 10.94
CA THR A 121 6.05 27.93 10.22
C THR A 121 7.36 27.87 9.42
N GLU A 122 8.26 28.83 9.59
CA GLU A 122 9.62 28.90 9.02
C GLU A 122 9.66 28.81 7.49
N GLY A 123 8.53 29.12 6.83
CA GLY A 123 8.42 29.00 5.38
C GLY A 123 8.38 27.58 4.86
N ASN A 124 8.45 26.55 5.69
CA ASN A 124 8.35 25.15 5.27
C ASN A 124 6.94 24.80 4.82
N ARG A 125 6.81 24.14 3.66
CA ARG A 125 5.50 23.84 3.05
C ARG A 125 5.41 22.38 2.61
N LEU A 126 4.37 21.71 3.09
CA LEU A 126 3.98 20.37 2.67
C LEU A 126 2.68 20.48 1.87
N PHE A 127 2.70 20.12 0.61
CA PHE A 127 1.53 20.08 -0.27
C PHE A 127 1.00 18.66 -0.38
N TYR A 128 -0.29 18.47 -0.25
CA TYR A 128 -0.95 17.16 -0.36
C TYR A 128 -2.00 17.18 -1.47
N MET A 129 -1.88 16.27 -2.43
CA MET A 129 -2.84 16.11 -3.53
C MET A 129 -3.91 15.08 -3.17
N ALA A 130 -4.92 15.47 -2.37
CA ALA A 130 -6.10 14.66 -2.07
C ALA A 130 -7.20 14.82 -3.16
N THR A 131 -6.78 14.84 -4.42
CA THR A 131 -7.61 15.10 -5.61
C THR A 131 -7.60 13.90 -6.56
N PRO A 132 -8.53 13.84 -7.53
CA PRO A 132 -8.43 12.86 -8.60
C PRO A 132 -7.11 12.98 -9.38
N PRO A 133 -6.57 11.89 -9.94
CA PRO A 133 -5.27 11.88 -10.64
C PRO A 133 -5.16 12.87 -11.80
N SER A 134 -6.29 13.17 -12.47
CA SER A 134 -6.35 14.17 -13.55
C SER A 134 -5.96 15.58 -13.10
N ALA A 135 -6.02 15.86 -11.79
CA ALA A 135 -5.66 17.16 -11.22
C ALA A 135 -4.17 17.26 -10.81
N PHE A 136 -3.44 16.14 -10.73
CA PHE A 136 -2.05 16.14 -10.22
C PHE A 136 -1.14 17.04 -11.06
N ARG A 137 -1.13 16.85 -12.38
CA ARG A 137 -0.35 17.69 -13.31
C ARG A 137 -0.75 19.17 -13.28
N PRO A 138 -2.04 19.53 -13.43
CA PRO A 138 -2.47 20.94 -13.32
C PRO A 138 -2.01 21.61 -12.03
N ILE A 139 -2.21 20.97 -10.88
CA ILE A 139 -1.81 21.50 -9.57
C ILE A 139 -0.29 21.68 -9.49
N ALA A 140 0.50 20.67 -9.85
CA ALA A 140 1.96 20.76 -9.82
C ALA A 140 2.48 21.89 -10.71
N CYS A 141 2.00 21.99 -11.95
CA CYS A 141 2.37 23.06 -12.86
C CYS A 141 2.00 24.45 -12.33
N ALA A 142 0.85 24.58 -11.70
CA ALA A 142 0.41 25.87 -11.13
C ALA A 142 1.22 26.25 -9.88
N LEU A 143 1.57 25.29 -9.00
CA LEU A 143 2.51 25.51 -7.90
C LEU A 143 3.88 26.00 -8.42
N GLY A 144 4.36 25.42 -9.52
CA GLY A 144 5.61 25.84 -10.16
C GLY A 144 5.53 27.26 -10.72
N ARG A 145 4.49 27.60 -11.49
CA ARG A 145 4.28 28.95 -12.05
C ARG A 145 4.14 30.01 -10.96
N ALA A 146 3.48 29.69 -9.86
CA ALA A 146 3.30 30.60 -8.73
C ALA A 146 4.57 30.70 -7.83
N GLY A 147 5.64 29.95 -8.11
CA GLY A 147 6.86 29.94 -7.31
C GLY A 147 6.69 29.26 -5.93
N LEU A 148 5.53 28.65 -5.64
CA LEU A 148 5.23 28.09 -4.33
C LEU A 148 5.97 26.77 -4.05
N ALA A 149 6.42 26.08 -5.08
CA ALA A 149 7.18 24.83 -5.01
C ALA A 149 8.70 25.02 -4.87
N ARG A 150 9.19 26.27 -4.99
CA ARG A 150 10.62 26.58 -4.99
C ARG A 150 11.16 26.65 -3.55
N GLU A 151 12.23 25.91 -3.27
CA GLU A 151 12.96 25.99 -2.01
C GLU A 151 13.80 27.24 -1.96
N GLU A 152 13.63 28.05 -0.92
CA GLU A 152 14.32 29.32 -0.73
C GLU A 152 14.67 29.49 0.76
N ASN A 153 15.77 30.19 1.02
CA ASN A 153 16.22 30.56 2.38
C ASN A 153 16.32 29.38 3.37
N GLY A 154 16.62 28.18 2.88
CA GLY A 154 16.70 26.98 3.71
C GLY A 154 15.36 26.34 4.05
N ALA A 155 14.24 26.94 3.65
CA ALA A 155 12.91 26.38 3.83
C ALA A 155 12.62 25.30 2.78
N TRP A 156 12.17 24.15 3.22
CA TRP A 156 11.86 23.04 2.32
C TRP A 156 10.45 23.09 1.73
N ARG A 157 10.30 22.48 0.56
CA ARG A 157 9.03 22.27 -0.15
C ARG A 157 8.88 20.80 -0.47
N ARG A 158 7.77 20.18 -0.07
CA ARG A 158 7.49 18.76 -0.29
C ARG A 158 6.10 18.57 -0.85
N LEU A 159 5.94 17.60 -1.74
CA LEU A 159 4.68 17.29 -2.39
C LEU A 159 4.33 15.82 -2.15
N ILE A 160 3.19 15.58 -1.52
CA ILE A 160 2.61 14.26 -1.39
C ILE A 160 1.65 14.02 -2.56
N VAL A 161 1.85 12.89 -3.24
CA VAL A 161 1.03 12.45 -4.37
C VAL A 161 0.39 11.11 -4.02
N GLU A 162 -0.93 11.04 -4.14
CA GLU A 162 -1.71 9.82 -3.95
C GLU A 162 -1.69 8.90 -5.19
N LYS A 163 -1.94 7.61 -4.96
CA LYS A 163 -2.19 6.68 -6.07
C LYS A 163 -3.51 7.02 -6.80
N PRO A 164 -3.61 6.66 -8.09
CA PRO A 164 -2.67 5.93 -8.93
C PRO A 164 -1.60 6.82 -9.58
N PHE A 165 -0.40 6.27 -9.76
CA PHE A 165 0.71 6.94 -10.46
C PHE A 165 0.72 6.52 -11.94
N GLY A 166 -0.24 7.00 -12.70
CA GLY A 166 -0.54 6.54 -14.06
C GLY A 166 -1.53 5.36 -14.09
N THR A 167 -1.87 4.94 -15.31
CA THR A 167 -2.75 3.81 -15.61
C THR A 167 -2.06 2.75 -16.50
N ASP A 168 -0.87 3.08 -16.99
CA ASP A 168 0.05 2.30 -17.80
C ASP A 168 1.46 2.91 -17.71
N LEU A 169 2.45 2.28 -18.36
CA LEU A 169 3.84 2.74 -18.34
C LEU A 169 4.00 4.14 -18.94
N GLU A 170 3.30 4.45 -20.03
CA GLU A 170 3.44 5.75 -20.70
C GLU A 170 2.91 6.90 -19.85
N SER A 171 1.71 6.74 -19.31
CA SER A 171 1.08 7.74 -18.43
C SER A 171 1.86 7.93 -17.11
N ALA A 172 2.44 6.86 -16.55
CA ALA A 172 3.30 6.95 -15.38
C ALA A 172 4.57 7.78 -15.68
N ARG A 173 5.24 7.50 -16.80
CA ARG A 173 6.39 8.29 -17.28
C ARG A 173 6.02 9.75 -17.56
N ALA A 174 4.86 9.98 -18.15
CA ALA A 174 4.38 11.33 -18.42
C ALA A 174 4.15 12.10 -17.11
N LEU A 175 3.50 11.48 -16.12
CA LEU A 175 3.29 12.10 -14.81
C LEU A 175 4.63 12.41 -14.12
N ASN A 176 5.56 11.47 -14.09
CA ASN A 176 6.89 11.68 -13.50
C ASN A 176 7.64 12.82 -14.19
N ARG A 177 7.68 12.85 -15.53
CA ARG A 177 8.31 13.97 -16.28
C ARG A 177 7.69 15.32 -15.95
N ASP A 178 6.37 15.38 -15.78
CA ASP A 178 5.70 16.66 -15.51
C ASP A 178 5.93 17.13 -14.07
N LEU A 179 5.95 16.23 -13.10
CA LEU A 179 6.31 16.55 -11.72
C LEU A 179 7.77 17.02 -11.61
N LEU A 180 8.70 16.34 -12.31
CA LEU A 180 10.13 16.66 -12.29
C LEU A 180 10.52 17.95 -13.03
N LYS A 181 9.60 18.56 -13.82
CA LYS A 181 9.78 19.93 -14.35
C LYS A 181 9.63 21.01 -13.28
N VAL A 182 8.96 20.68 -12.18
CA VAL A 182 8.58 21.63 -11.13
C VAL A 182 9.33 21.37 -9.83
N LEU A 183 9.56 20.11 -9.50
CA LEU A 183 10.12 19.63 -8.23
C LEU A 183 11.27 18.66 -8.48
N ASN A 184 12.22 18.60 -7.57
CA ASN A 184 13.22 17.53 -7.56
C ASN A 184 12.61 16.24 -6.98
N GLU A 185 13.16 15.06 -7.31
CA GLU A 185 12.65 13.78 -6.83
C GLU A 185 12.63 13.66 -5.29
N ASN A 186 13.57 14.28 -4.60
CA ASN A 186 13.62 14.30 -3.13
C ASN A 186 12.53 15.17 -2.48
N GLN A 187 11.81 15.97 -3.26
CA GLN A 187 10.66 16.76 -2.81
C GLN A 187 9.33 16.02 -3.04
N ILE A 188 9.33 14.88 -3.77
CA ILE A 188 8.11 14.15 -4.16
C ILE A 188 7.96 12.89 -3.32
N TYR A 189 6.85 12.80 -2.60
CA TYR A 189 6.47 11.70 -1.72
C TYR A 189 5.26 10.98 -2.29
N ARG A 190 5.50 9.88 -3.04
CA ARG A 190 4.41 9.06 -3.61
C ARG A 190 3.94 8.05 -2.56
N ILE A 191 2.71 8.24 -2.09
CA ILE A 191 2.14 7.43 -1.00
C ILE A 191 1.58 6.11 -1.52
N ASP A 192 1.98 5.04 -0.85
CA ASP A 192 1.23 3.80 -0.76
C ASP A 192 0.91 3.52 0.71
N HIS A 193 -0.35 3.60 1.10
CA HIS A 193 -0.78 3.44 2.49
C HIS A 193 -0.45 2.07 3.09
N TYR A 194 -0.13 1.05 2.28
CA TYR A 194 0.37 -0.24 2.78
C TYR A 194 1.72 -0.10 3.48
N LEU A 195 2.57 0.82 3.04
CA LEU A 195 3.86 1.09 3.66
C LEU A 195 3.75 1.78 5.03
N GLY A 196 2.60 2.39 5.31
CA GLY A 196 2.28 2.95 6.64
C GLY A 196 1.88 1.91 7.69
N LYS A 197 1.73 0.63 7.31
CA LYS A 197 1.35 -0.45 8.25
C LYS A 197 2.57 -1.01 8.96
N GLU A 198 2.46 -1.20 10.28
CA GLU A 198 3.55 -1.69 11.13
C GLU A 198 4.08 -3.05 10.66
N THR A 199 3.21 -3.99 10.33
CA THR A 199 3.61 -5.32 9.83
C THR A 199 4.33 -5.27 8.50
N VAL A 200 4.02 -4.30 7.63
CA VAL A 200 4.75 -4.12 6.36
C VAL A 200 6.15 -3.55 6.61
N GLN A 201 6.27 -2.60 7.51
CA GLN A 201 7.56 -2.04 7.93
C GLN A 201 8.42 -3.09 8.64
N ASN A 202 7.77 -3.94 9.45
CA ASN A 202 8.43 -5.03 10.16
C ASN A 202 9.07 -6.08 9.25
N ILE A 203 8.71 -6.18 7.98
CA ILE A 203 9.39 -7.07 7.02
C ILE A 203 10.91 -6.80 7.00
N MET A 204 11.30 -5.53 6.99
CA MET A 204 12.72 -5.14 7.01
C MET A 204 13.38 -5.51 8.35
N VAL A 205 12.70 -5.30 9.47
CA VAL A 205 13.21 -5.67 10.81
C VAL A 205 13.33 -7.18 10.93
N LEU A 206 12.30 -7.93 10.53
CA LEU A 206 12.33 -9.40 10.54
C LEU A 206 13.52 -9.95 9.75
N ARG A 207 13.73 -9.44 8.54
CA ARG A 207 14.79 -9.92 7.66
C ARG A 207 16.19 -9.50 8.14
N PHE A 208 16.38 -8.23 8.45
CA PHE A 208 17.72 -7.65 8.58
C PHE A 208 18.19 -7.47 10.03
N ALA A 209 17.29 -7.51 11.01
CA ALA A 209 17.68 -7.48 12.42
C ALA A 209 17.80 -8.89 13.06
N ASN A 210 17.41 -9.96 12.33
CA ASN A 210 17.47 -11.32 12.82
C ASN A 210 18.38 -12.19 11.96
N GLY A 211 19.56 -12.56 12.46
CA GLY A 211 20.53 -13.37 11.76
C GLY A 211 20.06 -14.80 11.39
N LEU A 212 18.86 -15.19 11.83
CA LEU A 212 18.26 -16.48 11.52
C LEU A 212 17.70 -16.54 10.09
N PHE A 213 17.08 -15.44 9.61
CA PHE A 213 16.29 -15.48 8.39
C PHE A 213 17.12 -15.18 7.14
N GLU A 214 17.93 -14.16 7.13
CA GLU A 214 18.63 -13.70 5.93
C GLU A 214 19.51 -14.77 5.26
N PRO A 215 20.26 -15.67 5.99
CA PRO A 215 21.04 -16.74 5.37
C PRO A 215 20.21 -17.74 4.57
N ILE A 216 18.95 -17.95 4.93
CA ILE A 216 18.04 -18.88 4.24
C ILE A 216 17.07 -18.17 3.28
N TRP A 217 17.18 -16.84 3.12
CA TRP A 217 16.27 -16.01 2.34
C TRP A 217 16.68 -15.93 0.87
N ASN A 218 16.77 -17.09 0.21
CA ASN A 218 17.27 -17.20 -1.16
C ASN A 218 16.80 -18.48 -1.87
N ARG A 219 17.09 -18.57 -3.16
CA ARG A 219 16.76 -19.69 -4.05
C ARG A 219 17.26 -21.07 -3.60
N GLN A 220 18.22 -21.16 -2.70
CA GLN A 220 18.71 -22.45 -2.20
C GLN A 220 17.71 -23.07 -1.22
N HIS A 221 16.99 -22.25 -0.45
CA HIS A 221 16.11 -22.67 0.63
C HIS A 221 14.62 -22.46 0.33
N ILE A 222 14.26 -21.43 -0.48
CA ILE A 222 12.88 -21.08 -0.77
C ILE A 222 12.41 -21.80 -2.03
N ASP A 223 11.21 -22.44 -1.94
CA ASP A 223 10.53 -23.07 -3.06
C ASP A 223 9.73 -22.06 -3.88
N HIS A 224 8.92 -21.23 -3.21
CA HIS A 224 8.16 -20.15 -3.82
C HIS A 224 7.68 -19.12 -2.78
N VAL A 225 7.24 -17.98 -3.28
CA VAL A 225 6.59 -16.94 -2.48
C VAL A 225 5.17 -16.71 -3.00
N GLN A 226 4.19 -16.58 -2.08
CA GLN A 226 2.83 -16.17 -2.40
C GLN A 226 2.54 -14.82 -1.75
N ILE A 227 2.01 -13.86 -2.53
CA ILE A 227 1.55 -12.56 -2.03
C ILE A 227 0.06 -12.47 -2.35
N THR A 228 -0.76 -12.45 -1.31
CA THR A 228 -2.22 -12.40 -1.42
C THR A 228 -2.74 -11.10 -0.84
N VAL A 229 -3.56 -10.38 -1.63
CA VAL A 229 -4.36 -9.25 -1.16
C VAL A 229 -5.81 -9.49 -1.57
N ALA A 230 -6.55 -10.17 -0.71
CA ALA A 230 -7.95 -10.52 -0.91
C ALA A 230 -8.85 -9.52 -0.18
N GLU A 231 -9.92 -9.09 -0.83
CA GLU A 231 -10.94 -8.22 -0.26
C GLU A 231 -12.32 -8.87 -0.32
N SER A 232 -13.01 -8.95 0.81
CA SER A 232 -14.40 -9.40 0.86
C SER A 232 -15.40 -8.31 0.41
N LEU A 233 -14.93 -7.08 0.25
CA LEU A 233 -15.76 -5.98 -0.24
C LEU A 233 -16.01 -6.09 -1.74
N THR A 234 -17.23 -5.76 -2.16
CA THR A 234 -17.59 -5.55 -3.58
C THR A 234 -17.09 -4.19 -4.07
N VAL A 235 -17.22 -3.93 -5.36
CA VAL A 235 -16.90 -2.62 -5.95
C VAL A 235 -17.83 -1.51 -5.43
N GLY A 236 -19.08 -1.83 -5.11
CA GLY A 236 -20.03 -0.94 -4.47
C GLY A 236 -20.26 0.38 -5.25
N ARG A 237 -20.15 1.52 -4.57
CA ARG A 237 -20.36 2.85 -5.19
C ARG A 237 -19.24 3.31 -6.13
N ARG A 238 -18.15 2.56 -6.26
CA ARG A 238 -16.98 2.93 -7.07
C ARG A 238 -17.02 2.33 -8.49
N GLY A 239 -18.20 1.92 -8.99
CA GLY A 239 -18.35 1.23 -10.29
C GLY A 239 -17.65 1.93 -11.43
N ARG A 240 -17.89 3.23 -11.65
CA ARG A 240 -17.25 4.02 -12.72
C ARG A 240 -15.72 4.02 -12.64
N PHE A 241 -15.17 4.22 -11.45
CA PHE A 241 -13.72 4.19 -11.24
C PHE A 241 -13.16 2.80 -11.52
N TYR A 242 -13.80 1.78 -10.96
CA TYR A 242 -13.30 0.42 -11.06
C TYR A 242 -13.41 -0.15 -12.48
N ASP A 243 -14.46 0.21 -13.21
CA ASP A 243 -14.66 -0.20 -14.62
C ASP A 243 -13.63 0.42 -15.58
N SER A 244 -12.90 1.42 -15.15
CA SER A 244 -11.76 1.98 -15.87
C SER A 244 -10.40 1.48 -15.39
N THR A 245 -10.33 0.91 -14.18
CA THR A 245 -9.06 0.57 -13.51
C THR A 245 -8.82 -0.93 -13.46
N GLY A 246 -9.77 -1.70 -12.90
CA GLY A 246 -9.62 -3.14 -12.66
C GLY A 246 -8.69 -3.49 -11.50
N ALA A 247 -8.67 -4.78 -11.15
CA ALA A 247 -7.87 -5.30 -10.04
C ALA A 247 -6.36 -5.20 -10.31
N LEU A 248 -5.93 -5.42 -11.56
CA LEU A 248 -4.52 -5.38 -11.93
C LEU A 248 -3.92 -4.00 -11.67
N ARG A 249 -4.52 -2.94 -12.24
CA ARG A 249 -4.01 -1.57 -12.12
C ARG A 249 -4.14 -1.01 -10.70
N ASP A 250 -5.24 -1.33 -10.01
CA ASP A 250 -5.48 -0.80 -8.66
C ASP A 250 -4.51 -1.38 -7.63
N MET A 251 -4.14 -2.66 -7.76
CA MET A 251 -3.48 -3.39 -6.69
C MET A 251 -2.04 -3.80 -7.00
N VAL A 252 -1.75 -4.26 -8.22
CA VAL A 252 -0.48 -4.94 -8.51
C VAL A 252 0.72 -3.99 -8.56
N PRO A 253 0.74 -2.92 -9.38
CA PRO A 253 1.90 -2.03 -9.47
C PRO A 253 2.09 -1.15 -8.22
N ASN A 254 1.15 -1.20 -7.30
CA ASN A 254 1.17 -0.50 -6.03
C ASN A 254 1.43 -1.50 -4.88
N HIS A 255 0.41 -1.90 -4.14
CA HIS A 255 0.50 -2.66 -2.90
C HIS A 255 1.27 -3.98 -3.04
N LEU A 256 0.98 -4.79 -4.08
CA LEU A 256 1.62 -6.10 -4.21
C LEU A 256 3.10 -5.95 -4.55
N PHE A 257 3.49 -4.98 -5.36
CA PHE A 257 4.89 -4.75 -5.68
C PHE A 257 5.68 -4.09 -4.54
N GLN A 258 5.01 -3.34 -3.65
CA GLN A 258 5.67 -2.90 -2.42
C GLN A 258 5.99 -4.09 -1.52
N LEU A 259 5.04 -5.02 -1.32
CA LEU A 259 5.28 -6.25 -0.57
C LEU A 259 6.37 -7.10 -1.25
N LEU A 260 6.27 -7.31 -2.57
CA LEU A 260 7.26 -8.06 -3.34
C LEU A 260 8.66 -7.47 -3.19
N SER A 261 8.81 -6.15 -3.33
CA SER A 261 10.12 -5.50 -3.23
C SER A 261 10.72 -5.60 -1.84
N LEU A 262 9.94 -5.42 -0.76
CA LEU A 262 10.42 -5.60 0.61
C LEU A 262 10.83 -7.05 0.92
N ILE A 263 10.11 -8.02 0.37
CA ILE A 263 10.43 -9.44 0.52
C ILE A 263 11.69 -9.82 -0.27
N ALA A 264 11.87 -9.24 -1.46
CA ALA A 264 12.88 -9.73 -2.40
C ALA A 264 14.16 -8.89 -2.49
N MET A 265 14.18 -7.67 -1.92
CA MET A 265 15.35 -6.78 -1.99
C MET A 265 16.57 -7.33 -1.27
N GLU A 266 17.76 -6.89 -1.68
CA GLU A 266 19.00 -7.14 -0.94
C GLU A 266 19.05 -6.32 0.36
N PRO A 267 19.86 -6.74 1.35
CA PRO A 267 20.06 -5.94 2.55
C PRO A 267 20.68 -4.59 2.20
N PRO A 268 20.01 -3.46 2.50
CA PRO A 268 20.58 -2.15 2.22
C PRO A 268 21.81 -1.89 3.09
N ALA A 269 22.85 -1.27 2.54
CA ALA A 269 24.08 -0.94 3.27
C ALA A 269 23.85 0.06 4.41
N ARG A 270 22.73 0.79 4.38
CA ARG A 270 22.31 1.77 5.39
C ARG A 270 20.78 1.78 5.48
N PHE A 271 20.28 2.08 6.67
CA PHE A 271 18.85 2.29 6.86
C PHE A 271 18.52 3.78 6.59
N ASP A 272 18.56 4.15 5.31
CA ASP A 272 18.16 5.47 4.84
C ASP A 272 17.32 5.37 3.54
N ALA A 273 16.63 6.44 3.22
CA ALA A 273 15.69 6.47 2.09
C ALA A 273 16.35 6.17 0.74
N ARG A 274 17.61 6.57 0.54
CA ARG A 274 18.31 6.32 -0.72
C ARG A 274 18.63 4.83 -0.88
N ALA A 275 19.23 4.23 0.14
CA ALA A 275 19.63 2.82 0.10
C ALA A 275 18.39 1.90 -0.01
N VAL A 276 17.41 2.06 0.88
CA VAL A 276 16.20 1.21 0.89
C VAL A 276 15.42 1.31 -0.43
N ARG A 277 15.18 2.52 -0.94
CA ARG A 277 14.46 2.70 -2.20
C ARG A 277 15.23 2.22 -3.43
N SER A 278 16.58 2.25 -3.40
CA SER A 278 17.39 1.69 -4.47
C SER A 278 17.26 0.18 -4.52
N GLU A 279 17.42 -0.53 -3.39
CA GLU A 279 17.25 -1.99 -3.35
C GLU A 279 15.84 -2.43 -3.78
N LYS A 280 14.80 -1.68 -3.40
CA LYS A 280 13.42 -1.93 -3.86
C LYS A 280 13.30 -1.78 -5.38
N ALA A 281 13.89 -0.73 -5.96
CA ALA A 281 13.84 -0.49 -7.40
C ALA A 281 14.63 -1.56 -8.16
N GLU A 282 15.82 -1.96 -7.70
CA GLU A 282 16.63 -3.00 -8.31
C GLU A 282 15.92 -4.35 -8.39
N VAL A 283 15.15 -4.71 -7.37
CA VAL A 283 14.29 -5.90 -7.42
C VAL A 283 13.27 -5.81 -8.55
N LEU A 284 12.55 -4.69 -8.67
CA LEU A 284 11.54 -4.51 -9.71
C LEU A 284 12.19 -4.48 -11.11
N GLU A 285 13.39 -3.91 -11.21
CA GLU A 285 14.17 -3.95 -12.46
C GLU A 285 14.60 -5.37 -12.85
N ALA A 286 14.85 -6.25 -11.87
CA ALA A 286 15.22 -7.64 -12.08
C ALA A 286 14.03 -8.57 -12.35
N VAL A 287 12.77 -8.12 -12.18
CA VAL A 287 11.60 -8.92 -12.58
C VAL A 287 11.57 -9.07 -14.09
N GLN A 288 11.45 -10.31 -14.55
CA GLN A 288 11.40 -10.63 -15.95
C GLN A 288 10.16 -10.00 -16.63
N VAL A 289 10.37 -9.23 -17.69
CA VAL A 289 9.30 -8.69 -18.52
C VAL A 289 8.89 -9.78 -19.51
N LEU A 290 7.62 -10.17 -19.46
CA LEU A 290 7.08 -11.27 -20.24
C LEU A 290 6.70 -10.82 -21.66
N THR A 291 6.73 -11.74 -22.60
CA THR A 291 6.02 -11.58 -23.87
C THR A 291 4.50 -11.68 -23.65
N GLU A 292 3.68 -11.23 -24.59
CA GLU A 292 2.22 -11.34 -24.48
C GLU A 292 1.74 -12.79 -24.30
N ALA A 293 2.36 -13.75 -25.01
CA ALA A 293 2.05 -15.16 -24.88
C ALA A 293 2.39 -15.71 -23.48
N GLU A 294 3.52 -15.29 -22.91
CA GLU A 294 3.90 -15.64 -21.55
C GLU A 294 3.00 -14.96 -20.53
N ALA A 295 2.63 -13.69 -20.74
CA ALA A 295 1.70 -12.97 -19.87
C ALA A 295 0.33 -13.67 -19.80
N LEU A 296 -0.20 -14.17 -20.92
CA LEU A 296 -1.45 -14.95 -20.94
C LEU A 296 -1.30 -16.30 -20.23
N ARG A 297 -0.17 -16.99 -20.40
CA ARG A 297 0.11 -18.28 -19.75
C ARG A 297 0.30 -18.15 -18.26
N ASP A 298 0.99 -17.10 -17.80
CA ASP A 298 1.42 -16.89 -16.42
C ASP A 298 0.50 -15.89 -15.67
N SER A 299 -0.74 -15.73 -16.15
CA SER A 299 -1.77 -14.93 -15.47
C SER A 299 -3.17 -15.51 -15.57
N VAL A 300 -4.01 -15.12 -14.62
CA VAL A 300 -5.46 -15.35 -14.64
C VAL A 300 -6.15 -14.05 -14.26
N ARG A 301 -7.16 -13.67 -15.06
CA ARG A 301 -8.08 -12.58 -14.74
C ARG A 301 -9.48 -13.10 -14.53
N GLY A 302 -10.21 -12.53 -13.59
CA GLY A 302 -11.55 -13.00 -13.29
C GLY A 302 -12.51 -11.87 -12.92
N GLN A 303 -13.80 -12.17 -13.02
CA GLN A 303 -14.87 -11.24 -12.67
C GLN A 303 -15.89 -11.95 -11.77
N TYR A 304 -16.30 -11.31 -10.65
CA TYR A 304 -17.26 -11.96 -9.76
C TYR A 304 -18.68 -11.96 -10.32
N THR A 305 -19.36 -13.08 -10.12
CA THR A 305 -20.79 -13.28 -10.37
C THR A 305 -21.58 -13.18 -9.09
N GLU A 306 -22.87 -13.37 -9.14
CA GLU A 306 -23.72 -13.40 -7.94
C GLU A 306 -23.24 -14.46 -6.95
N GLY A 307 -23.42 -14.20 -5.66
CA GLY A 307 -23.01 -15.11 -4.59
C GLY A 307 -23.43 -14.60 -3.22
N ARG A 308 -22.69 -15.01 -2.19
CA ARG A 308 -22.95 -14.60 -0.79
C ARG A 308 -21.62 -14.34 -0.08
N ILE A 309 -21.56 -13.27 0.69
CA ILE A 309 -20.43 -12.93 1.56
C ILE A 309 -20.99 -12.73 2.96
N ALA A 310 -20.46 -13.45 3.94
CA ALA A 310 -20.95 -13.41 5.33
C ALA A 310 -22.50 -13.49 5.38
N GLU A 311 -23.10 -14.46 4.70
CA GLU A 311 -24.53 -14.72 4.58
C GLU A 311 -25.36 -13.63 3.84
N LYS A 312 -24.75 -12.52 3.42
CA LYS A 312 -25.42 -11.46 2.64
C LYS A 312 -25.35 -11.76 1.15
N PRO A 313 -26.46 -11.63 0.41
CA PRO A 313 -26.45 -11.80 -1.04
C PRO A 313 -25.64 -10.67 -1.70
N VAL A 314 -24.93 -11.01 -2.74
CA VAL A 314 -24.10 -10.10 -3.55
C VAL A 314 -24.48 -10.28 -5.00
N GLU A 315 -24.80 -9.18 -5.68
CA GLU A 315 -25.05 -9.17 -7.11
C GLU A 315 -23.76 -9.28 -7.91
N GLU A 316 -23.86 -9.73 -9.15
CA GLU A 316 -22.71 -9.80 -10.08
C GLU A 316 -22.13 -8.41 -10.36
N TYR A 317 -20.85 -8.37 -10.72
CA TYR A 317 -20.10 -7.13 -11.00
C TYR A 317 -20.79 -6.24 -12.04
N ARG A 318 -21.28 -6.82 -13.13
CA ARG A 318 -21.91 -6.09 -14.24
C ARG A 318 -23.24 -5.42 -13.90
N LYS A 319 -23.86 -5.80 -12.78
CA LYS A 319 -25.05 -5.11 -12.22
C LYS A 319 -24.72 -3.97 -11.29
N THR A 320 -23.43 -3.80 -10.94
CA THR A 320 -22.98 -2.68 -10.10
C THR A 320 -23.27 -1.36 -10.81
N LYS A 321 -23.81 -0.39 -10.08
CA LYS A 321 -24.10 0.96 -10.61
C LYS A 321 -22.85 1.55 -11.29
N ASP A 322 -23.05 2.17 -12.45
CA ASP A 322 -22.01 2.82 -13.28
C ASP A 322 -20.95 1.85 -13.86
N VAL A 323 -21.19 0.54 -13.87
CA VAL A 323 -20.42 -0.46 -14.60
C VAL A 323 -21.14 -0.77 -15.93
N ARG A 324 -20.38 -0.96 -17.00
CA ARG A 324 -20.94 -1.33 -18.30
C ARG A 324 -21.45 -2.77 -18.24
N PRO A 325 -22.65 -3.07 -18.83
CA PRO A 325 -23.21 -4.42 -18.82
C PRO A 325 -22.35 -5.46 -19.55
N ASP A 326 -21.54 -5.03 -20.50
CA ASP A 326 -20.60 -5.83 -21.28
C ASP A 326 -19.14 -5.72 -20.80
N SER A 327 -18.92 -5.18 -19.60
CA SER A 327 -17.58 -4.95 -19.09
C SER A 327 -16.74 -6.22 -19.07
N THR A 328 -15.51 -6.10 -19.55
CA THR A 328 -14.47 -7.14 -19.51
C THR A 328 -13.39 -6.84 -18.47
N ILE A 329 -13.65 -5.85 -17.61
CA ILE A 329 -12.70 -5.44 -16.58
C ILE A 329 -12.66 -6.50 -15.47
N GLU A 330 -11.47 -6.88 -15.10
CA GLU A 330 -11.23 -7.88 -14.08
C GLU A 330 -11.44 -7.33 -12.66
N THR A 331 -12.08 -8.13 -11.82
CA THR A 331 -12.21 -7.90 -10.36
C THR A 331 -11.31 -8.83 -9.55
N TYR A 332 -10.57 -9.70 -10.24
CA TYR A 332 -9.58 -10.62 -9.73
C TYR A 332 -8.42 -10.71 -10.71
N ALA A 333 -7.21 -10.71 -10.19
CA ALA A 333 -5.99 -10.97 -10.95
C ALA A 333 -5.07 -11.90 -10.16
N ALA A 334 -4.52 -12.91 -10.85
CA ALA A 334 -3.44 -13.72 -10.32
C ALA A 334 -2.31 -13.78 -11.35
N LEU A 335 -1.07 -13.61 -10.89
CA LEU A 335 0.13 -13.54 -11.70
C LEU A 335 1.20 -14.47 -11.14
N LYS A 336 1.97 -15.07 -12.04
CA LYS A 336 3.23 -15.73 -11.73
C LYS A 336 4.37 -14.89 -12.30
N LEU A 337 5.27 -14.44 -11.44
CA LEU A 337 6.44 -13.65 -11.80
C LEU A 337 7.72 -14.39 -11.45
N THR A 338 8.81 -14.04 -12.12
CA THR A 338 10.16 -14.50 -11.83
C THR A 338 11.10 -13.31 -11.70
N ILE A 339 12.04 -13.40 -10.77
CA ILE A 339 13.07 -12.37 -10.54
C ILE A 339 14.39 -12.95 -10.99
N ASP A 340 15.01 -12.33 -12.00
CA ASP A 340 16.24 -12.82 -12.63
C ASP A 340 17.47 -12.18 -11.99
N ASN A 341 17.75 -12.61 -10.75
CA ASN A 341 18.96 -12.26 -10.03
C ASN A 341 19.55 -13.47 -9.28
N TRP A 342 20.72 -13.33 -8.70
CA TRP A 342 21.41 -14.41 -8.00
C TRP A 342 20.62 -14.98 -6.81
N ARG A 343 19.87 -14.15 -6.12
CA ARG A 343 19.06 -14.54 -4.95
C ARG A 343 17.84 -15.36 -5.34
N TRP A 344 17.17 -15.01 -6.44
CA TRP A 344 15.82 -15.48 -6.74
C TRP A 344 15.66 -16.30 -8.02
N ALA A 345 16.69 -16.38 -8.88
CA ALA A 345 16.57 -17.10 -10.16
C ALA A 345 16.02 -18.53 -9.96
N GLY A 346 14.87 -18.81 -10.60
CA GLY A 346 14.17 -20.09 -10.53
C GLY A 346 13.16 -20.22 -9.39
N VAL A 347 12.99 -19.20 -8.53
CA VAL A 347 11.95 -19.15 -7.50
C VAL A 347 10.75 -18.38 -8.06
N PRO A 348 9.57 -19.01 -8.23
CA PRO A 348 8.38 -18.29 -8.68
C PRO A 348 7.76 -17.47 -7.54
N PHE A 349 7.28 -16.28 -7.91
CA PHE A 349 6.48 -15.40 -7.07
C PHE A 349 5.04 -15.43 -7.60
N PHE A 350 4.12 -15.89 -6.78
CA PHE A 350 2.70 -15.95 -7.10
C PHE A 350 1.98 -14.81 -6.40
N LEU A 351 1.37 -13.93 -7.17
CA LEU A 351 0.61 -12.78 -6.68
C LEU A 351 -0.86 -12.99 -6.99
N ARG A 352 -1.74 -12.72 -6.03
CA ARG A 352 -3.20 -12.66 -6.30
C ARG A 352 -3.87 -11.54 -5.53
N THR A 353 -4.87 -10.98 -6.17
CA THR A 353 -5.76 -9.97 -5.58
C THR A 353 -7.16 -10.10 -6.16
N GLY A 354 -8.18 -9.70 -5.40
CA GLY A 354 -9.55 -9.71 -5.92
C GLY A 354 -10.55 -9.10 -4.96
N LYS A 355 -11.70 -8.72 -5.51
CA LYS A 355 -12.88 -8.22 -4.82
C LYS A 355 -13.91 -9.34 -4.59
N ALA A 356 -14.83 -9.11 -3.66
CA ALA A 356 -15.91 -10.04 -3.36
C ALA A 356 -15.44 -11.48 -3.08
N LEU A 357 -14.25 -11.64 -2.50
CA LEU A 357 -13.71 -12.93 -2.08
C LEU A 357 -14.29 -13.35 -0.72
N GLU A 358 -14.09 -14.62 -0.35
CA GLU A 358 -14.64 -15.23 0.88
C GLU A 358 -14.17 -14.54 2.17
N SER A 359 -12.97 -13.97 2.17
CA SER A 359 -12.43 -13.26 3.32
C SER A 359 -11.57 -12.07 2.92
N ARG A 360 -11.40 -11.11 3.84
CA ARG A 360 -10.38 -10.08 3.74
C ARG A 360 -9.07 -10.64 4.27
N ARG A 361 -8.04 -10.73 3.41
CA ARG A 361 -6.72 -11.22 3.80
C ARG A 361 -5.61 -10.55 3.02
N THR A 362 -4.66 -9.98 3.74
CA THR A 362 -3.37 -9.56 3.17
C THR A 362 -2.29 -10.35 3.87
N GLU A 363 -1.58 -11.18 3.12
CA GLU A 363 -0.48 -11.99 3.66
C GLU A 363 0.63 -12.18 2.63
N VAL A 364 1.84 -12.39 3.11
CA VAL A 364 2.96 -12.95 2.35
C VAL A 364 3.32 -14.31 2.95
N ALA A 365 3.27 -15.35 2.14
CA ALA A 365 3.63 -16.71 2.56
C ALA A 365 4.87 -17.17 1.80
N ILE A 366 5.92 -17.52 2.54
CA ILE A 366 7.19 -17.99 2.03
C ILE A 366 7.27 -19.46 2.31
N LYS A 367 7.25 -20.28 1.25
CA LYS A 367 7.39 -21.72 1.35
C LYS A 367 8.85 -22.13 1.21
N PHE A 368 9.35 -22.86 2.19
CA PHE A 368 10.67 -23.45 2.12
C PHE A 368 10.68 -24.76 1.33
N LYS A 369 11.82 -25.10 0.74
CA LYS A 369 12.03 -26.38 0.09
C LYS A 369 11.85 -27.52 1.08
N GLN A 370 11.33 -28.64 0.58
CA GLN A 370 11.08 -29.84 1.37
C GLN A 370 12.40 -30.43 1.90
N ALA A 371 12.43 -30.76 3.18
CA ALA A 371 13.54 -31.51 3.73
C ALA A 371 13.65 -32.90 3.07
N PRO A 372 14.86 -33.46 2.89
CA PRO A 372 15.03 -34.81 2.35
C PRO A 372 14.31 -35.83 3.22
N PHE A 373 13.52 -36.70 2.60
CA PHE A 373 12.71 -37.73 3.31
C PHE A 373 13.50 -39.00 3.70
N ALA A 374 14.77 -39.09 3.29
CA ALA A 374 15.57 -40.32 3.42
C ALA A 374 15.60 -40.91 4.86
N MET A 375 15.70 -40.04 5.88
CA MET A 375 15.75 -40.46 7.29
C MET A 375 14.46 -41.15 7.78
N PHE A 376 13.33 -40.92 7.13
CA PHE A 376 12.01 -41.41 7.56
C PHE A 376 11.45 -42.54 6.69
N ARG A 377 12.22 -43.09 5.72
CA ARG A 377 11.75 -44.10 4.76
C ARG A 377 11.26 -45.40 5.40
N GLU A 378 11.87 -45.80 6.53
CA GLU A 378 11.53 -47.01 7.26
C GLU A 378 10.64 -46.74 8.47
N THR A 379 9.97 -45.61 8.49
CA THR A 379 9.03 -45.24 9.55
C THR A 379 7.59 -45.20 9.00
N PRO A 380 6.56 -45.20 9.86
CA PRO A 380 5.17 -45.02 9.43
C PRO A 380 4.83 -43.63 8.85
N ILE A 381 5.82 -42.77 8.71
CA ILE A 381 5.62 -41.39 8.20
C ILE A 381 5.53 -41.43 6.69
N GLU A 382 4.37 -41.08 6.14
CA GLU A 382 4.15 -41.02 4.71
C GLU A 382 4.70 -39.74 4.05
N ARG A 383 4.61 -38.60 4.75
CA ARG A 383 5.09 -37.29 4.29
C ARG A 383 5.41 -36.35 5.45
N LEU A 384 6.30 -35.42 5.20
CA LEU A 384 6.56 -34.29 6.10
C LEU A 384 5.64 -33.12 5.76
N ALA A 385 5.16 -32.40 6.78
CA ALA A 385 4.48 -31.13 6.57
C ALA A 385 5.44 -30.12 5.95
N GLN A 386 4.88 -29.22 5.14
CA GLN A 386 5.66 -28.18 4.47
C GLN A 386 5.98 -27.06 5.46
N ASN A 387 7.18 -26.50 5.37
CA ASN A 387 7.56 -25.37 6.19
C ASN A 387 7.16 -24.06 5.49
N PHE A 388 6.41 -23.22 6.22
CA PHE A 388 5.99 -21.91 5.78
C PHE A 388 6.38 -20.86 6.83
N LEU A 389 6.87 -19.73 6.36
CA LEU A 389 6.84 -18.49 7.11
C LEU A 389 5.74 -17.61 6.53
N VAL A 390 4.80 -17.18 7.35
CA VAL A 390 3.65 -16.37 6.95
C VAL A 390 3.71 -15.04 7.68
N LEU A 391 3.61 -13.96 6.90
CA LEU A 391 3.53 -12.59 7.38
C LEU A 391 2.11 -12.09 7.13
N GLY A 392 1.27 -12.12 8.15
CA GLY A 392 -0.11 -11.61 8.10
C GLY A 392 -0.11 -10.10 8.32
N VAL A 393 -0.74 -9.37 7.39
CA VAL A 393 -0.86 -7.90 7.43
C VAL A 393 -2.30 -7.48 7.76
N GLN A 394 -3.28 -8.26 7.35
CA GLN A 394 -4.72 -8.03 7.61
C GLN A 394 -5.50 -9.34 7.51
N PRO A 395 -6.56 -9.54 8.30
CA PRO A 395 -7.09 -8.64 9.34
C PRO A 395 -6.24 -8.61 10.59
N GLU A 396 -5.51 -9.68 10.89
CA GLU A 396 -4.65 -9.83 12.07
C GLU A 396 -3.19 -9.63 11.71
N GLU A 397 -2.50 -8.85 12.50
CA GLU A 397 -1.06 -8.60 12.33
C GLU A 397 -0.26 -9.68 13.06
N HIS A 398 0.35 -10.59 12.28
CA HIS A 398 1.08 -11.73 12.86
C HIS A 398 2.24 -12.21 12.01
N ILE A 399 3.15 -12.94 12.64
CA ILE A 399 4.18 -13.76 11.98
C ILE A 399 4.00 -15.18 12.46
N SER A 400 3.82 -16.13 11.52
CA SER A 400 3.66 -17.55 11.84
C SER A 400 4.70 -18.39 11.13
N LEU A 401 5.35 -19.29 11.85
CA LEU A 401 6.28 -20.30 11.32
C LEU A 401 5.68 -21.69 11.50
N GLN A 402 5.35 -22.35 10.39
CA GLN A 402 4.89 -23.73 10.38
C GLN A 402 6.08 -24.67 10.21
N PHE A 403 6.20 -25.65 11.10
CA PHE A 403 7.27 -26.64 11.09
C PHE A 403 6.82 -28.00 11.62
N ASN A 404 7.67 -29.03 11.45
CA ASN A 404 7.35 -30.40 11.87
C ASN A 404 7.79 -30.65 13.32
N ALA A 405 6.91 -31.24 14.11
CA ALA A 405 7.19 -31.70 15.47
C ALA A 405 6.82 -33.18 15.65
N LYS A 406 7.52 -33.88 16.56
CA LYS A 406 7.14 -35.22 16.94
C LYS A 406 5.84 -35.19 17.72
N ILE A 407 4.86 -35.99 17.30
CA ILE A 407 3.63 -36.21 18.08
C ILE A 407 4.00 -37.05 19.32
N PRO A 408 3.57 -36.65 20.53
CA PRO A 408 3.83 -37.43 21.75
C PRO A 408 3.31 -38.86 21.62
N GLY A 409 4.11 -39.85 22.08
CA GLY A 409 3.76 -41.27 22.03
C GLY A 409 4.99 -42.15 21.84
N PRO A 410 4.80 -43.50 21.93
CA PRO A 410 5.88 -44.48 21.86
C PRO A 410 6.43 -44.69 20.44
N SER A 411 5.66 -44.34 19.41
CA SER A 411 6.10 -44.42 18.02
C SER A 411 6.58 -43.06 17.49
N ILE A 412 7.36 -43.07 16.40
CA ILE A 412 7.74 -41.85 15.70
C ILE A 412 6.59 -41.47 14.75
N ALA A 413 5.79 -40.50 15.18
CA ALA A 413 4.77 -39.83 14.37
C ALA A 413 5.11 -38.33 14.29
N ILE A 414 4.92 -37.72 13.14
CA ILE A 414 5.25 -36.30 12.88
C ILE A 414 3.98 -35.55 12.46
N GLY A 415 3.79 -34.37 13.04
CA GLY A 415 2.72 -33.43 12.68
C GLY A 415 3.24 -32.05 12.45
N GLY A 416 2.54 -31.26 11.61
CA GLY A 416 2.80 -29.82 11.45
C GLY A 416 2.30 -29.08 12.69
N VAL A 417 3.08 -28.13 13.16
CA VAL A 417 2.74 -27.21 14.26
C VAL A 417 3.07 -25.77 13.84
N ASP A 418 2.32 -24.81 14.39
CA ASP A 418 2.53 -23.40 14.14
C ASP A 418 3.09 -22.71 15.38
N MET A 419 4.13 -21.90 15.19
CA MET A 419 4.63 -20.94 16.17
C MET A 419 4.23 -19.55 15.69
N THR A 420 3.34 -18.88 16.42
CA THR A 420 2.76 -17.60 16.00
C THR A 420 3.09 -16.51 17.01
N PHE A 421 3.61 -15.43 16.49
CA PHE A 421 3.73 -14.14 17.15
C PHE A 421 2.60 -13.22 16.63
N ARG A 422 1.82 -12.63 17.55
CA ARG A 422 0.84 -11.58 17.22
C ARG A 422 1.28 -10.27 17.84
N TYR A 423 1.10 -9.16 17.12
CA TYR A 423 1.48 -7.84 17.61
C TYR A 423 0.72 -7.45 18.87
N GLU A 424 -0.59 -7.72 18.92
CA GLU A 424 -1.48 -7.42 20.05
C GLU A 424 -1.06 -8.11 21.37
N ASP A 425 -0.32 -9.23 21.30
CA ASP A 425 0.15 -9.96 22.50
C ASP A 425 1.35 -9.27 23.16
N TYR A 426 2.05 -8.36 22.45
CA TYR A 426 3.33 -7.80 22.88
C TYR A 426 3.35 -6.26 22.90
N PHE A 427 2.53 -5.62 22.11
CA PHE A 427 2.52 -4.18 21.94
C PHE A 427 1.11 -3.63 22.10
N ASP A 428 0.98 -2.54 22.86
CA ASP A 428 -0.27 -1.79 22.92
C ASP A 428 -0.47 -1.09 21.57
N ASP A 429 -1.45 -1.56 20.80
CA ASP A 429 -1.77 -1.02 19.48
C ASP A 429 -2.68 0.22 19.65
N ALA A 430 -2.17 1.38 19.29
CA ALA A 430 -3.01 2.57 19.18
C ALA A 430 -3.72 2.57 17.83
N PRO A 431 -5.06 2.62 17.81
CA PRO A 431 -5.80 2.66 16.55
C PRO A 431 -5.29 3.76 15.62
N SER A 432 -4.81 3.38 14.44
CA SER A 432 -4.21 4.25 13.44
C SER A 432 -5.01 4.24 12.15
N THR A 433 -4.96 5.34 11.39
CA THR A 433 -5.49 5.40 10.03
C THR A 433 -4.53 4.79 9.01
N GLY A 434 -3.24 4.62 9.39
CA GLY A 434 -2.12 4.26 8.52
C GLY A 434 -1.50 5.45 7.80
N TYR A 435 -2.01 6.67 8.01
CA TYR A 435 -1.47 7.90 7.41
C TYR A 435 -0.58 8.70 8.37
N GLU A 436 -0.65 8.45 9.68
CA GLU A 436 0.11 9.17 10.71
C GLU A 436 1.60 9.13 10.43
N THR A 437 2.17 7.93 10.32
CA THR A 437 3.59 7.71 10.04
C THR A 437 3.99 8.36 8.72
N LEU A 438 3.20 8.18 7.65
CA LEU A 438 3.51 8.74 6.34
C LEU A 438 3.49 10.28 6.34
N ILE A 439 2.53 10.91 7.01
CA ILE A 439 2.46 12.37 7.12
C ILE A 439 3.63 12.88 7.98
N TYR A 440 3.91 12.24 9.10
CA TYR A 440 5.02 12.59 9.98
C TYR A 440 6.36 12.47 9.25
N ASP A 441 6.61 11.37 8.54
CA ASP A 441 7.82 11.14 7.74
C ASP A 441 8.00 12.20 6.67
N CYS A 442 6.92 12.61 5.99
CA CYS A 442 6.98 13.75 5.07
C CYS A 442 7.39 15.04 5.77
N MET A 443 6.90 15.30 6.99
CA MET A 443 7.25 16.50 7.73
C MET A 443 8.72 16.52 8.18
N ILE A 444 9.28 15.36 8.57
CA ILE A 444 10.69 15.26 8.99
C ILE A 444 11.65 15.05 7.80
N GLY A 445 11.13 14.70 6.62
CA GLY A 445 11.95 14.48 5.41
C GLY A 445 12.44 13.06 5.25
N ASP A 446 11.88 12.10 5.98
CA ASP A 446 12.16 10.69 5.77
C ASP A 446 11.33 10.15 4.58
N ALA A 447 11.99 9.64 3.57
CA ALA A 447 11.35 9.10 2.39
C ALA A 447 11.48 7.56 2.25
N ILE A 448 11.83 6.84 3.33
CA ILE A 448 12.01 5.38 3.33
C ILE A 448 10.72 4.68 2.86
N LEU A 449 9.57 5.13 3.36
CA LEU A 449 8.26 4.52 3.09
C LEU A 449 7.58 5.03 1.81
N PHE A 450 8.28 5.78 0.95
CA PHE A 450 7.69 6.36 -0.26
C PHE A 450 8.26 5.76 -1.53
N GLN A 451 7.45 5.77 -2.58
CA GLN A 451 7.87 5.28 -3.88
C GLN A 451 8.69 6.33 -4.63
N ARG A 452 9.73 5.88 -5.34
CA ARG A 452 10.55 6.70 -6.23
C ARG A 452 10.09 6.49 -7.68
N ALA A 453 10.31 7.49 -8.53
CA ALA A 453 9.87 7.47 -9.93
C ALA A 453 10.30 6.21 -10.69
N ASP A 454 11.55 5.78 -10.53
CA ASP A 454 12.10 4.59 -11.17
C ASP A 454 11.39 3.29 -10.72
N GLY A 455 11.11 3.15 -9.42
CA GLY A 455 10.34 2.01 -8.91
C GLY A 455 8.91 1.95 -9.44
N VAL A 456 8.25 3.12 -9.56
CA VAL A 456 6.91 3.20 -10.18
C VAL A 456 6.96 2.78 -11.65
N GLU A 457 7.93 3.28 -12.41
CA GLU A 457 8.08 2.95 -13.84
C GLU A 457 8.46 1.49 -14.05
N ALA A 458 9.35 0.93 -13.20
CA ALA A 458 9.69 -0.49 -13.21
C ALA A 458 8.46 -1.35 -12.93
N GLY A 459 7.62 -0.98 -11.95
CA GLY A 459 6.36 -1.66 -11.66
C GLY A 459 5.42 -1.67 -12.87
N TRP A 460 5.22 -0.54 -13.54
CA TRP A 460 4.39 -0.48 -14.74
C TRP A 460 4.99 -1.26 -15.91
N ARG A 461 6.31 -1.28 -16.07
CA ARG A 461 6.98 -2.09 -17.09
C ARG A 461 6.67 -3.59 -16.96
N ILE A 462 6.61 -4.09 -15.71
CA ILE A 462 6.24 -5.48 -15.42
C ILE A 462 4.78 -5.76 -15.79
N VAL A 463 3.88 -4.82 -15.50
CA VAL A 463 2.43 -4.98 -15.69
C VAL A 463 1.99 -4.76 -17.13
N GLN A 464 2.71 -3.97 -17.92
CA GLN A 464 2.32 -3.58 -19.27
C GLN A 464 2.01 -4.77 -20.21
N PRO A 465 2.82 -5.85 -20.26
CA PRO A 465 2.49 -7.00 -21.13
C PRO A 465 1.15 -7.67 -20.80
N PHE A 466 0.77 -7.72 -19.53
CA PHE A 466 -0.54 -8.26 -19.13
C PHE A 466 -1.69 -7.36 -19.59
N LEU A 467 -1.51 -6.04 -19.48
CA LEU A 467 -2.51 -5.06 -19.94
C LEU A 467 -2.73 -5.17 -21.45
N ASP A 468 -1.64 -5.26 -22.22
CA ASP A 468 -1.67 -5.33 -23.68
C ASP A 468 -2.31 -6.65 -24.12
N ALA A 469 -1.86 -7.78 -23.59
CA ALA A 469 -2.40 -9.10 -23.87
C ALA A 469 -3.89 -9.24 -23.52
N TRP A 470 -4.31 -8.73 -22.35
CA TRP A 470 -5.72 -8.78 -21.95
C TRP A 470 -6.60 -7.84 -22.76
N LYS A 471 -6.07 -6.69 -23.18
CA LYS A 471 -6.78 -5.75 -24.07
C LYS A 471 -7.00 -6.37 -25.45
N GLU A 472 -5.99 -7.04 -26.03
CA GLU A 472 -6.09 -7.71 -27.31
C GLU A 472 -7.13 -8.85 -27.27
N LYS A 473 -7.15 -9.64 -26.20
CA LYS A 473 -8.11 -10.73 -26.01
C LYS A 473 -9.55 -10.26 -25.73
N GLY A 474 -9.75 -9.01 -25.38
CA GLY A 474 -11.09 -8.50 -25.04
C GLY A 474 -11.73 -9.31 -23.92
N GLY A 475 -12.86 -9.99 -24.21
CA GLY A 475 -13.55 -10.88 -23.26
C GLY A 475 -12.98 -12.30 -23.16
N ASP A 476 -12.18 -12.72 -24.14
CA ASP A 476 -11.64 -14.08 -24.19
C ASP A 476 -10.64 -14.33 -23.06
N GLY A 477 -10.83 -15.44 -22.34
CA GLY A 477 -10.00 -15.79 -21.19
C GLY A 477 -10.34 -15.03 -19.91
N LEU A 478 -11.46 -14.30 -19.86
CA LEU A 478 -12.00 -13.75 -18.62
C LEU A 478 -12.75 -14.87 -17.89
N ALA A 479 -12.19 -15.33 -16.77
CA ALA A 479 -12.82 -16.32 -15.91
C ALA A 479 -13.91 -15.68 -15.03
N PHE A 480 -14.84 -16.53 -14.52
CA PHE A 480 -15.89 -16.07 -13.61
C PHE A 480 -15.79 -16.83 -12.28
N TYR A 481 -16.04 -16.13 -11.18
CA TYR A 481 -16.07 -16.73 -9.85
C TYR A 481 -17.26 -16.21 -9.03
N LYS A 482 -17.81 -17.06 -8.18
CA LYS A 482 -18.91 -16.65 -7.29
C LYS A 482 -18.41 -15.67 -6.23
N ALA A 483 -19.15 -14.60 -5.98
CA ALA A 483 -18.91 -13.76 -4.82
C ALA A 483 -18.93 -14.62 -3.54
N GLY A 484 -17.91 -14.46 -2.68
CA GLY A 484 -17.71 -15.27 -1.48
C GLY A 484 -16.94 -16.57 -1.70
N SER A 485 -16.29 -16.75 -2.85
CA SER A 485 -15.33 -17.83 -3.10
C SER A 485 -13.88 -17.36 -2.98
N SER A 486 -12.93 -18.29 -3.11
CA SER A 486 -11.49 -17.97 -3.11
C SER A 486 -10.96 -17.38 -4.43
N GLY A 487 -11.83 -17.23 -5.44
CA GLY A 487 -11.50 -16.75 -6.78
C GLY A 487 -11.83 -17.76 -7.88
N PRO A 488 -11.43 -17.51 -9.12
CA PRO A 488 -11.69 -18.40 -10.24
C PRO A 488 -10.86 -19.70 -10.15
N ALA A 489 -11.45 -20.83 -10.57
CA ALA A 489 -10.80 -22.14 -10.55
C ALA A 489 -9.51 -22.17 -11.39
N GLU A 490 -9.44 -21.38 -12.44
CA GLU A 490 -8.26 -21.24 -13.30
C GLU A 490 -7.03 -20.74 -12.53
N ALA A 491 -7.22 -19.98 -11.46
CA ALA A 491 -6.12 -19.52 -10.61
C ALA A 491 -5.40 -20.67 -9.87
N GLU A 492 -6.11 -21.76 -9.58
CA GLU A 492 -5.49 -22.97 -9.01
C GLU A 492 -4.52 -23.61 -10.02
N ASN A 493 -4.82 -23.56 -11.30
CA ASN A 493 -3.96 -24.14 -12.35
C ASN A 493 -2.64 -23.36 -12.49
N LEU A 494 -2.66 -22.05 -12.21
CA LEU A 494 -1.47 -21.20 -12.28
C LEU A 494 -0.37 -21.63 -11.31
N ILE A 495 -0.73 -22.11 -10.11
CA ILE A 495 0.23 -22.52 -9.07
C ILE A 495 0.47 -24.03 -9.04
N LYS A 496 -0.41 -24.85 -9.62
CA LYS A 496 -0.47 -26.31 -9.41
C LYS A 496 0.77 -27.11 -9.83
N ASN A 497 1.64 -26.52 -10.64
CA ASN A 497 2.88 -27.16 -11.07
C ASN A 497 3.77 -27.54 -9.88
N ASN A 498 4.30 -28.77 -9.91
CA ASN A 498 5.17 -29.35 -8.86
C ASN A 498 4.48 -29.50 -7.48
N GLY A 499 3.17 -29.77 -7.46
CA GLY A 499 2.44 -30.00 -6.20
C GLY A 499 2.27 -28.75 -5.34
N ARG A 500 2.36 -27.57 -5.92
CA ARG A 500 2.08 -26.31 -5.23
C ARG A 500 0.58 -26.03 -5.20
N ALA A 501 0.14 -25.31 -4.17
CA ALA A 501 -1.23 -24.84 -4.04
C ALA A 501 -1.25 -23.46 -3.37
N TRP A 502 -2.28 -22.69 -3.65
CA TRP A 502 -2.53 -21.47 -2.90
C TRP A 502 -2.81 -21.78 -1.42
N ARG A 503 -2.35 -20.91 -0.55
CA ARG A 503 -2.86 -20.94 0.82
C ARG A 503 -4.35 -20.59 0.83
N THR A 504 -5.09 -21.26 1.69
CA THR A 504 -6.52 -20.98 1.87
C THR A 504 -6.74 -19.55 2.37
N LEU A 505 -7.81 -18.88 1.91
CA LEU A 505 -8.18 -17.56 2.39
C LEU A 505 -8.90 -17.61 3.75
N VAL A 506 -9.48 -18.72 4.10
CA VAL A 506 -10.10 -18.96 5.42
C VAL A 506 -9.05 -19.56 6.35
N ASN A 507 -9.03 -19.14 7.62
CA ASN A 507 -8.26 -19.84 8.65
C ASN A 507 -8.82 -21.26 8.73
N GLY A 508 -8.01 -22.27 8.37
CA GLY A 508 -8.36 -23.65 8.62
C GLY A 508 -8.55 -23.84 10.12
N GLU A 509 -9.64 -24.49 10.49
CA GLU A 509 -9.84 -25.04 11.83
C GLU A 509 -8.73 -26.04 12.19
#